data_9df64c0bcedf59233fb4322d97fe5d21
#
_entry.id   9df64c0bcedf59233fb4322d97fe5d21
#
_cell.length_a   1.000
_cell.length_b   1.000
_cell.length_c   1.000
_cell.angle_alpha   90.00
_cell.angle_beta   90.00
_cell.angle_gamma   90.00
#
_symmetry.space_group_name_H-M   'P 1'
#
loop_
_entity.id
_entity.type
_entity.pdbx_description
1 polymer ?
#
loop_
_entity_poly.entity_id
_entity_poly.type
_entity_poly.pdbx_seq_one_letter_code
_entity_poly.pdbx_strand_id
1 'polypeptide(L)'
;MIRLASVGDAAELERLNAEFNGKGKTTEESIRASLLTNRCEIVIVADGNGGRLAGFVCVQLKKSFCYDEYMPEITEVYVRPEYRGRGVAREMLIFAQEYCKKIYPLHSFELLTGSDNTAAQKLYSAIGFECDGEMHMSKQVK
;
A
#
# COMPACT_ATOMS: atom_id res chain seq x y z
N MET A 1 -8.53 -4.32 13.32
CA MET A 1 -8.14 -2.92 13.49
C MET A 1 -7.17 -2.52 12.39
N ILE A 2 -7.31 -1.33 11.86
CA ILE A 2 -6.39 -0.79 10.85
C ILE A 2 -5.39 0.10 11.57
N ARG A 3 -4.10 -0.07 11.27
CA ARG A 3 -3.03 0.66 11.96
C ARG A 3 -1.76 0.72 11.11
N LEU A 4 -0.80 1.53 11.54
CA LEU A 4 0.54 1.48 10.96
C LEU A 4 1.22 0.16 11.36
N ALA A 5 2.02 -0.37 10.44
CA ALA A 5 2.83 -1.54 10.73
C ALA A 5 3.92 -1.21 11.77
N SER A 6 4.28 -2.20 12.55
CA SER A 6 5.40 -2.13 13.49
C SER A 6 6.42 -3.22 13.17
N VAL A 7 7.59 -3.15 13.78
CA VAL A 7 8.64 -4.16 13.55
C VAL A 7 8.18 -5.57 13.92
N GLY A 8 7.25 -5.70 14.85
CA GLY A 8 6.66 -6.99 15.21
C GLY A 8 5.82 -7.63 14.13
N ASP A 9 5.45 -6.87 13.10
CA ASP A 9 4.66 -7.38 11.98
C ASP A 9 5.51 -8.02 10.87
N ALA A 10 6.84 -7.94 10.98
CA ALA A 10 7.74 -8.32 9.87
C ALA A 10 7.53 -9.77 9.41
N ALA A 11 7.36 -10.72 10.32
CA ALA A 11 7.15 -12.13 9.96
C ALA A 11 5.85 -12.33 9.18
N GLU A 12 4.75 -11.71 9.65
CA GLU A 12 3.46 -11.79 8.96
C GLU A 12 3.49 -11.07 7.62
N LEU A 13 4.18 -9.93 7.53
CA LEU A 13 4.34 -9.20 6.28
C LEU A 13 5.14 -10.01 5.25
N GLU A 14 6.15 -10.77 5.68
CA GLU A 14 6.86 -11.68 4.79
C GLU A 14 5.92 -12.73 4.21
N ARG A 15 5.06 -13.31 5.04
CA ARG A 15 4.06 -14.30 4.58
C ARG A 15 3.07 -13.69 3.61
N LEU A 16 2.52 -12.52 3.93
CA LEU A 16 1.59 -11.81 3.05
C LEU A 16 2.24 -11.46 1.71
N ASN A 17 3.48 -11.00 1.75
CA ASN A 17 4.19 -10.67 0.52
C ASN A 17 4.45 -11.92 -0.33
N ALA A 18 4.76 -13.03 0.29
CA ALA A 18 4.93 -14.30 -0.42
C ALA A 18 3.64 -14.76 -1.09
N GLU A 19 2.50 -14.57 -0.43
CA GLU A 19 1.19 -14.86 -1.02
C GLU A 19 0.89 -13.96 -2.21
N PHE A 20 1.23 -12.68 -2.09
CA PHE A 20 0.90 -11.66 -3.09
C PHE A 20 1.87 -11.65 -4.28
N ASN A 21 3.16 -11.65 -4.01
CA ASN A 21 4.21 -11.42 -5.01
C ASN A 21 5.10 -12.64 -5.29
N GLY A 22 4.91 -13.72 -4.55
CA GLY A 22 5.74 -14.92 -4.66
C GLY A 22 6.86 -14.98 -3.62
N LYS A 23 7.29 -16.19 -3.34
CA LYS A 23 8.34 -16.46 -2.34
C LYS A 23 9.69 -15.91 -2.76
N GLY A 24 10.51 -15.56 -1.79
CA GLY A 24 11.91 -15.18 -2.01
C GLY A 24 12.14 -13.77 -2.51
N LYS A 25 11.12 -12.92 -2.51
CA LYS A 25 11.27 -11.51 -2.93
C LYS A 25 11.94 -10.66 -1.86
N THR A 26 11.71 -10.97 -0.59
CA THR A 26 12.30 -10.28 0.54
C THR A 26 12.38 -11.22 1.74
N THR A 27 12.92 -10.76 2.85
CA THR A 27 13.06 -11.54 4.08
C THR A 27 12.48 -10.77 5.26
N GLU A 28 12.17 -11.49 6.34
CA GLU A 28 11.74 -10.88 7.60
C GLU A 28 12.73 -9.81 8.07
N GLU A 29 14.04 -10.09 7.99
CA GLU A 29 15.08 -9.14 8.39
C GLU A 29 15.06 -7.87 7.55
N SER A 30 14.91 -8.01 6.22
CA SER A 30 14.84 -6.87 5.31
C SER A 30 13.59 -6.03 5.56
N ILE A 31 12.46 -6.69 5.83
CA ILE A 31 11.22 -5.99 6.15
C ILE A 31 11.37 -5.22 7.45
N ARG A 32 11.95 -5.85 8.48
CA ARG A 32 12.18 -5.20 9.78
C ARG A 32 13.05 -3.96 9.61
N ALA A 33 14.14 -4.07 8.87
CA ALA A 33 15.04 -2.95 8.59
C ALA A 33 14.31 -1.83 7.84
N SER A 34 13.51 -2.19 6.85
CA SER A 34 12.72 -1.21 6.07
C SER A 34 11.72 -0.47 6.96
N LEU A 35 11.00 -1.19 7.81
CA LEU A 35 10.04 -0.56 8.73
C LEU A 35 10.71 0.44 9.69
N LEU A 36 11.97 0.18 10.05
CA LEU A 36 12.72 1.06 10.96
C LEU A 36 13.36 2.26 10.27
N THR A 37 13.82 2.10 9.03
CA THR A 37 14.71 3.08 8.41
C THR A 37 14.21 3.70 7.11
N ASN A 38 13.27 3.07 6.42
CA ASN A 38 12.76 3.61 5.15
C ASN A 38 11.76 4.72 5.41
N ARG A 39 12.21 5.97 5.32
CA ARG A 39 11.36 7.14 5.56
C ARG A 39 10.51 7.53 4.35
N CYS A 40 10.69 6.86 3.23
CA CYS A 40 9.93 7.13 2.01
C CYS A 40 8.72 6.22 1.86
N GLU A 41 8.50 5.32 2.82
CA GLU A 41 7.37 4.38 2.76
C GLU A 41 6.58 4.38 4.05
N ILE A 42 5.26 4.34 3.90
CA ILE A 42 4.31 4.11 4.99
C ILE A 42 3.65 2.76 4.72
N VAL A 43 3.67 1.88 5.73
CA VAL A 43 3.02 0.57 5.63
C VAL A 43 1.85 0.53 6.61
N ILE A 44 0.68 0.20 6.08
CA ILE A 44 -0.57 0.10 6.83
C ILE A 44 -0.98 -1.36 6.83
N VAL A 45 -1.42 -1.86 7.96
CA VAL A 45 -1.86 -3.25 8.12
C VAL A 45 -3.27 -3.31 8.69
N ALA A 46 -3.94 -4.39 8.38
CA ALA A 46 -5.21 -4.75 8.98
C ALA A 46 -5.00 -6.00 9.82
N ASP A 47 -5.37 -5.94 11.09
CA ASP A 47 -5.31 -7.11 11.98
C ASP A 47 -6.35 -8.14 11.56
N GLY A 48 -5.96 -9.41 11.61
CA GLY A 48 -6.83 -10.55 11.40
C GLY A 48 -7.01 -11.34 12.69
N ASN A 49 -7.44 -12.57 12.57
CA ASN A 49 -7.67 -13.45 13.70
C ASN A 49 -6.39 -14.18 14.12
N GLY A 50 -6.23 -14.44 15.42
CA GLY A 50 -5.17 -15.29 15.94
C GLY A 50 -3.76 -14.73 15.75
N GLY A 51 -3.58 -13.42 15.82
CA GLY A 51 -2.27 -12.79 15.65
C GLY A 51 -1.82 -12.68 14.19
N ARG A 52 -2.66 -13.05 13.24
CA ARG A 52 -2.37 -12.93 11.81
C ARG A 52 -2.83 -11.57 11.30
N LEU A 53 -2.20 -11.12 10.22
CA LEU A 53 -2.66 -9.92 9.52
C LEU A 53 -3.64 -10.32 8.42
N ALA A 54 -4.68 -9.51 8.24
CA ALA A 54 -5.65 -9.70 7.16
C ALA A 54 -5.13 -9.15 5.82
N GLY A 55 -4.30 -8.11 5.87
CA GLY A 55 -3.80 -7.48 4.67
C GLY A 55 -2.86 -6.31 4.95
N PHE A 56 -2.34 -5.70 3.89
CA PHE A 56 -1.47 -4.53 4.00
C PHE A 56 -1.63 -3.60 2.80
N VAL A 57 -1.22 -2.36 3.02
CA VAL A 57 -1.10 -1.33 1.98
C VAL A 57 0.27 -0.67 2.14
N CYS A 58 0.96 -0.47 1.02
CA CYS A 58 2.21 0.30 0.99
C CYS A 58 1.96 1.61 0.27
N VAL A 59 2.48 2.70 0.84
CA VAL A 59 2.40 4.04 0.28
C VAL A 59 3.81 4.60 0.17
N GLN A 60 4.20 5.01 -1.04
CA GLN A 60 5.46 5.72 -1.28
C GLN A 60 5.22 7.21 -1.16
N LEU A 61 6.05 7.88 -0.35
CA LEU A 61 5.98 9.33 -0.18
C LEU A 61 6.82 10.00 -1.26
N LYS A 62 6.16 10.42 -2.34
CA LYS A 62 6.84 11.09 -3.46
C LYS A 62 6.73 12.59 -3.33
N LYS A 63 7.82 13.28 -3.55
CA LYS A 63 7.87 14.74 -3.58
C LYS A 63 8.98 15.20 -4.52
N SER A 64 8.61 16.06 -5.48
CA SER A 64 9.59 16.75 -6.34
C SER A 64 9.91 18.12 -5.73
N PHE A 65 11.13 18.62 -5.94
CA PHE A 65 11.46 19.99 -5.56
C PHE A 65 10.62 21.04 -6.33
N CYS A 66 9.99 20.61 -7.41
CA CYS A 66 9.14 21.49 -8.22
C CYS A 66 7.86 21.92 -7.51
N TYR A 67 7.48 21.24 -6.43
CA TYR A 67 6.24 21.48 -5.70
C TYR A 67 6.50 21.44 -4.20
N ASP A 68 5.74 22.22 -3.44
CA ASP A 68 5.79 22.16 -1.99
C ASP A 68 5.01 20.98 -1.41
N GLU A 69 4.16 20.39 -2.21
CA GLU A 69 3.25 19.34 -1.77
C GLU A 69 3.76 17.96 -2.18
N TYR A 70 3.34 16.95 -1.40
CA TYR A 70 3.63 15.54 -1.67
C TYR A 70 2.59 14.95 -2.61
N MET A 71 2.99 13.93 -3.35
CA MET A 71 2.12 13.10 -4.20
C MET A 71 2.32 11.64 -3.84
N PRO A 72 1.77 11.19 -2.69
CA PRO A 72 1.94 9.79 -2.29
C PRO A 72 1.37 8.83 -3.33
N GLU A 73 2.08 7.74 -3.55
CA GLU A 73 1.62 6.68 -4.44
C GLU A 73 1.33 5.40 -3.66
N ILE A 74 0.15 4.85 -3.85
CA ILE A 74 -0.20 3.55 -3.31
C ILE A 74 0.40 2.51 -4.25
N THR A 75 1.40 1.76 -3.76
CA THR A 75 2.16 0.84 -4.59
C THR A 75 1.74 -0.61 -4.43
N GLU A 76 1.22 -0.97 -3.25
CA GLU A 76 0.81 -2.34 -2.96
C GLU A 76 -0.48 -2.32 -2.15
N VAL A 77 -1.43 -3.18 -2.54
CA VAL A 77 -2.67 -3.42 -1.79
C VAL A 77 -2.94 -4.92 -1.82
N TYR A 78 -2.95 -5.56 -0.66
CA TYR A 78 -3.25 -6.98 -0.59
C TYR A 78 -4.12 -7.31 0.62
N VAL A 79 -5.13 -8.15 0.40
CA VAL A 79 -5.98 -8.70 1.46
C VAL A 79 -6.04 -10.21 1.26
N ARG A 80 -5.80 -10.97 2.31
CA ARG A 80 -5.90 -12.44 2.27
C ARG A 80 -7.30 -12.86 1.82
N PRO A 81 -7.40 -13.94 1.03
CA PRO A 81 -8.68 -14.37 0.47
C PRO A 81 -9.81 -14.52 1.50
N GLU A 82 -9.52 -15.05 2.69
CA GLU A 82 -10.52 -15.28 3.74
C GLU A 82 -11.09 -14.00 4.36
N TYR A 83 -10.42 -12.85 4.12
CA TYR A 83 -10.87 -11.55 4.63
C TYR A 83 -11.44 -10.65 3.53
N ARG A 84 -11.50 -11.12 2.29
CA ARG A 84 -12.01 -10.32 1.16
C ARG A 84 -13.54 -10.19 1.23
N GLY A 85 -14.05 -9.15 0.56
CA GLY A 85 -15.49 -8.88 0.51
C GLY A 85 -16.06 -8.26 1.78
N ARG A 86 -15.20 -7.78 2.67
CA ARG A 86 -15.60 -7.18 3.96
C ARG A 86 -15.17 -5.73 4.10
N GLY A 87 -14.68 -5.11 3.01
CA GLY A 87 -14.26 -3.71 3.02
C GLY A 87 -12.88 -3.46 3.61
N VAL A 88 -12.06 -4.48 3.85
CA VAL A 88 -10.75 -4.31 4.49
C VAL A 88 -9.82 -3.44 3.65
N ALA A 89 -9.74 -3.68 2.33
CA ALA A 89 -8.92 -2.87 1.45
C ALA A 89 -9.37 -1.41 1.46
N ARG A 90 -10.67 -1.18 1.38
CA ARG A 90 -11.25 0.17 1.41
C ARG A 90 -10.88 0.89 2.71
N GLU A 91 -11.03 0.22 3.84
CA GLU A 91 -10.70 0.80 5.14
C GLU A 91 -9.22 1.15 5.27
N MET A 92 -8.33 0.26 4.77
CA MET A 92 -6.88 0.54 4.76
C MET A 92 -6.54 1.75 3.88
N LEU A 93 -7.16 1.84 2.71
CA LEU A 93 -6.92 2.97 1.79
C LEU A 93 -7.40 4.28 2.37
N ILE A 94 -8.57 4.28 3.01
CA ILE A 94 -9.10 5.47 3.69
C ILE A 94 -8.17 5.87 4.84
N PHE A 95 -7.71 4.91 5.63
CA PHE A 95 -6.74 5.17 6.69
C PHE A 95 -5.47 5.81 6.14
N ALA A 96 -4.94 5.28 5.03
CA ALA A 96 -3.74 5.81 4.38
C ALA A 96 -3.92 7.28 3.99
N GLN A 97 -5.05 7.61 3.36
CA GLN A 97 -5.35 8.97 2.95
C GLN A 97 -5.45 9.91 4.14
N GLU A 98 -6.20 9.53 5.16
CA GLU A 98 -6.38 10.36 6.35
C GLU A 98 -5.07 10.55 7.13
N TYR A 99 -4.27 9.50 7.24
CA TYR A 99 -2.96 9.58 7.89
C TYR A 99 -2.04 10.58 7.17
N CYS A 100 -1.91 10.45 5.85
CA CYS A 100 -1.05 11.33 5.07
C CYS A 100 -1.54 12.78 5.10
N LYS A 101 -2.85 13.01 5.03
CA LYS A 101 -3.43 14.35 5.11
C LYS A 101 -3.06 15.07 6.41
N LYS A 102 -2.96 14.35 7.51
CA LYS A 102 -2.63 14.93 8.82
C LYS A 102 -1.16 15.34 8.93
N ILE A 103 -0.27 14.69 8.18
CA ILE A 103 1.17 14.82 8.38
C ILE A 103 1.83 15.64 7.29
N TYR A 104 1.32 15.57 6.05
CA TYR A 104 1.96 16.16 4.89
C TYR A 104 1.00 17.08 4.14
N PRO A 105 1.52 18.21 3.58
CA PRO A 105 0.76 18.93 2.57
C PRO A 105 0.67 18.06 1.31
N LEU A 106 -0.55 17.79 0.84
CA LEU A 106 -0.79 16.86 -0.27
C LEU A 106 -1.34 17.56 -1.50
N HIS A 107 -0.81 17.20 -2.64
CA HIS A 107 -1.36 17.58 -3.95
C HIS A 107 -2.37 16.53 -4.40
N SER A 108 -2.00 15.25 -4.36
CA SER A 108 -2.82 14.17 -4.86
C SER A 108 -2.34 12.84 -4.29
N PHE A 109 -3.19 11.82 -4.37
CA PHE A 109 -2.79 10.43 -4.23
C PHE A 109 -2.78 9.78 -5.60
N GLU A 110 -1.80 8.91 -5.86
CA GLU A 110 -1.64 8.22 -7.13
C GLU A 110 -1.61 6.72 -6.90
N LEU A 111 -1.98 5.97 -7.93
CA LEU A 111 -1.81 4.52 -7.97
C LEU A 111 -1.79 4.03 -9.41
N LEU A 112 -1.26 2.82 -9.59
CA LEU A 112 -1.31 2.12 -10.86
C LEU A 112 -2.12 0.85 -10.66
N THR A 113 -2.99 0.53 -11.62
CA THR A 113 -3.77 -0.70 -11.59
C THR A 113 -3.85 -1.28 -12.99
N GLY A 114 -3.99 -2.60 -13.09
CA GLY A 114 -4.12 -3.25 -14.39
C GLY A 114 -5.40 -2.82 -15.10
N SER A 115 -5.30 -2.61 -16.40
CA SER A 115 -6.46 -2.17 -17.22
C SER A 115 -7.58 -3.21 -17.25
N ASP A 116 -7.29 -4.47 -16.94
CA ASP A 116 -8.23 -5.57 -16.86
C ASP A 116 -8.70 -5.89 -15.45
N ASN A 117 -8.13 -5.24 -14.43
CA ASN A 117 -8.50 -5.46 -13.03
C ASN A 117 -9.73 -4.62 -12.65
N THR A 118 -10.90 -5.05 -13.12
CA THR A 118 -12.14 -4.28 -12.93
C THR A 118 -12.57 -4.17 -11.48
N ALA A 119 -12.31 -5.19 -10.66
CA ALA A 119 -12.66 -5.15 -9.24
C ALA A 119 -11.88 -4.07 -8.49
N ALA A 120 -10.56 -4.00 -8.75
CA ALA A 120 -9.72 -2.96 -8.15
C ALA A 120 -10.11 -1.58 -8.63
N GLN A 121 -10.38 -1.42 -9.95
CA GLN A 121 -10.82 -0.15 -10.52
C GLN A 121 -12.11 0.35 -9.89
N LYS A 122 -13.08 -0.52 -9.63
CA LYS A 122 -14.32 -0.17 -8.94
C LYS A 122 -14.05 0.33 -7.53
N LEU A 123 -13.18 -0.38 -6.80
CA LEU A 123 -12.80 0.03 -5.45
C LEU A 123 -12.19 1.43 -5.45
N TYR A 124 -11.21 1.67 -6.32
CA TYR A 124 -10.51 2.95 -6.38
C TYR A 124 -11.43 4.08 -6.81
N SER A 125 -12.27 3.85 -7.82
CA SER A 125 -13.25 4.85 -8.26
C SER A 125 -14.23 5.21 -7.14
N ALA A 126 -14.66 4.23 -6.35
CA ALA A 126 -15.60 4.44 -5.24
C ALA A 126 -15.03 5.34 -4.13
N ILE A 127 -13.70 5.43 -4.02
CA ILE A 127 -13.04 6.30 -3.05
C ILE A 127 -12.38 7.53 -3.68
N GLY A 128 -12.73 7.85 -4.93
CA GLY A 128 -12.40 9.11 -5.56
C GLY A 128 -11.23 9.12 -6.54
N PHE A 129 -10.63 7.97 -6.83
CA PHE A 129 -9.58 7.91 -7.85
C PHE A 129 -10.19 7.94 -9.25
N GLU A 130 -9.53 8.66 -10.15
CA GLU A 130 -9.95 8.77 -11.54
C GLU A 130 -8.75 8.48 -12.44
N CYS A 131 -9.00 7.90 -13.62
CA CYS A 131 -7.96 7.73 -14.63
C CYS A 131 -7.66 9.10 -15.24
N ASP A 132 -6.40 9.52 -15.18
CA ASP A 132 -5.97 10.84 -15.65
C ASP A 132 -5.51 10.85 -17.12
N GLY A 133 -5.55 9.69 -17.77
CA GLY A 133 -5.13 9.58 -19.18
C GLY A 133 -3.62 9.46 -19.38
N GLU A 134 -2.84 9.50 -18.32
CA GLU A 134 -1.39 9.31 -18.40
C GLU A 134 -1.04 7.87 -18.73
N MET A 135 0.07 7.68 -19.44
CA MET A 135 0.54 6.34 -19.82
C MET A 135 1.68 5.91 -18.91
N HIS A 136 1.52 4.74 -18.32
CA HIS A 136 2.60 4.13 -17.55
C HIS A 136 3.62 3.48 -18.51
N MET A 137 4.89 3.79 -18.32
CA MET A 137 5.97 3.18 -19.08
C MET A 137 7.01 2.63 -18.14
N SER A 138 7.53 1.44 -18.45
CA SER A 138 8.58 0.81 -17.64
C SER A 138 9.66 0.22 -18.54
N LYS A 139 10.85 0.08 -17.98
CA LYS A 139 11.99 -0.52 -18.68
C LYS A 139 12.71 -1.46 -17.72
N GLN A 140 12.87 -2.70 -18.14
CA GLN A 140 13.69 -3.67 -17.40
C GLN A 140 15.15 -3.26 -17.48
N VAL A 141 15.87 -3.33 -16.36
CA VAL A 141 17.29 -2.95 -16.29
C VAL A 141 18.21 -4.12 -15.97
N LYS A 142 17.69 -5.35 -15.98
CA LYS A 142 18.45 -6.57 -15.78
C LYS A 142 17.89 -7.74 -16.59
#